data_df5cecfa89245f49dd07b13d9183638c
#
_entry.id   df5cecfa89245f49dd07b13d9183638c
#
_cell.length_a   1.000
_cell.length_b   1.000
_cell.length_c   1.000
_cell.angle_alpha   90.00
_cell.angle_beta   90.00
_cell.angle_gamma   90.00
#
_symmetry.space_group_name_H-M   'P 1'
#
loop_
_entity.id
_entity.type
_entity.pdbx_description
1 polymer ?
#
loop_
_entity_poly.entity_id
_entity_poly.type
_entity_poly.pdbx_seq_one_letter_code
_entity_poly.pdbx_strand_id
1 'polypeptide(L)'
;QRYDPTGAPVGSQFQVNATTTNNQHQPAVVLHDSGEFVVAWQSESSSGPDADAYSVQLQRFRADGSPDGGESQVNSWTTGHQGSAGVAADGQGNFLVVWDSSGSSGTDADSASIQAQRYDALFRDGFESSDMARWSASVP
;
A
#
# COMPACT_ATOMS: atom_id res chain seq x y z
N GLN A 1 7.33 -11.16 -10.35
CA GLN A 1 6.82 -12.24 -11.22
C GLN A 1 5.66 -12.95 -10.55
N ARG A 2 4.57 -13.20 -11.27
CA ARG A 2 3.45 -14.02 -10.79
C ARG A 2 3.59 -15.47 -11.27
N TYR A 3 3.05 -16.38 -10.49
CA TYR A 3 3.03 -17.81 -10.80
C TYR A 3 1.62 -18.36 -10.60
N ASP A 4 1.22 -19.33 -11.39
CA ASP A 4 -0.02 -20.07 -11.21
C ASP A 4 0.12 -21.16 -10.11
N PRO A 5 -0.97 -21.84 -9.71
CA PRO A 5 -0.91 -22.88 -8.69
C PRO A 5 -0.02 -24.08 -9.06
N THR A 6 0.36 -24.24 -10.33
CA THR A 6 1.29 -25.29 -10.78
C THR A 6 2.75 -24.84 -10.70
N GLY A 7 3.00 -23.56 -10.37
CA GLY A 7 4.32 -22.96 -10.36
C GLY A 7 4.80 -22.44 -11.72
N ALA A 8 3.93 -22.41 -12.72
CA ALA A 8 4.26 -21.82 -14.01
C ALA A 8 4.18 -20.29 -13.97
N PRO A 9 5.11 -19.56 -14.62
CA PRO A 9 5.08 -18.10 -14.64
C PRO A 9 3.86 -17.59 -15.41
N VAL A 10 3.18 -16.59 -14.82
CA VAL A 10 2.05 -15.87 -15.43
C VAL A 10 2.53 -14.49 -15.86
N GLY A 11 2.66 -14.31 -17.17
CA GLY A 11 3.23 -13.09 -17.76
C GLY A 11 4.73 -12.95 -17.54
N SER A 12 5.24 -11.74 -17.63
CA SER A 12 6.65 -11.41 -17.42
C SER A 12 6.91 -10.84 -16.03
N GLN A 13 8.16 -10.80 -15.61
CA GLN A 13 8.58 -9.97 -14.47
C GLN A 13 8.24 -8.50 -14.74
N PHE A 14 7.77 -7.79 -13.73
CA PHE A 14 7.43 -6.38 -13.80
C PHE A 14 8.01 -5.60 -12.61
N GLN A 15 8.19 -4.31 -12.81
CA GLN A 15 8.60 -3.38 -11.76
C GLN A 15 7.37 -2.92 -10.99
N VAL A 16 7.47 -2.90 -9.66
CA VAL A 16 6.39 -2.50 -8.74
C VAL A 16 6.37 -0.98 -8.54
N ASN A 17 7.54 -0.41 -8.20
CA ASN A 17 7.68 1.01 -7.90
C ASN A 17 7.66 1.87 -9.18
N ALA A 18 6.92 2.98 -9.13
CA ALA A 18 6.94 4.01 -10.17
C ALA A 18 8.05 5.05 -9.92
N THR A 19 8.29 5.40 -8.65
CA THR A 19 9.43 6.23 -8.24
C THR A 19 10.72 5.45 -8.38
N THR A 20 11.63 5.90 -9.25
CA THR A 20 12.89 5.21 -9.59
C THR A 20 14.13 5.93 -9.07
N THR A 21 13.96 7.05 -8.37
CA THR A 21 15.05 7.82 -7.77
C THR A 21 15.43 7.20 -6.44
N ASN A 22 16.73 7.11 -6.17
CA ASN A 22 17.30 6.55 -4.94
C ASN A 22 16.91 5.07 -4.68
N ASN A 23 16.99 4.63 -3.43
CA ASN A 23 16.81 3.23 -3.07
C ASN A 23 15.36 2.91 -2.71
N GLN A 24 14.86 1.79 -3.23
CA GLN A 24 13.62 1.15 -2.81
C GLN A 24 13.95 -0.27 -2.35
N HIS A 25 13.53 -0.63 -1.14
CA HIS A 25 13.89 -1.91 -0.54
C HIS A 25 12.90 -2.38 0.52
N GLN A 26 13.16 -3.56 1.11
CA GLN A 26 12.31 -4.19 2.13
C GLN A 26 10.84 -4.31 1.70
N PRO A 27 10.54 -4.94 0.54
CA PRO A 27 9.15 -5.11 0.10
C PRO A 27 8.42 -6.15 0.96
N ALA A 28 7.15 -5.89 1.21
CA ALA A 28 6.18 -6.83 1.75
C ALA A 28 5.01 -6.94 0.79
N VAL A 29 4.42 -8.12 0.65
CA VAL A 29 3.29 -8.36 -0.23
C VAL A 29 2.20 -9.13 0.49
N VAL A 30 0.95 -8.77 0.21
CA VAL A 30 -0.23 -9.55 0.57
C VAL A 30 -1.08 -9.79 -0.67
N LEU A 31 -1.57 -11.02 -0.80
CA LEU A 31 -2.45 -11.47 -1.88
C LEU A 31 -3.84 -11.73 -1.32
N HIS A 32 -4.86 -11.19 -2.00
CA HIS A 32 -6.26 -11.47 -1.73
C HIS A 32 -6.73 -12.71 -2.53
N ASP A 33 -7.76 -13.40 -2.05
CA ASP A 33 -8.32 -14.60 -2.70
C ASP A 33 -8.84 -14.35 -4.13
N SER A 34 -9.23 -13.10 -4.44
CA SER A 34 -9.60 -12.67 -5.80
C SER A 34 -8.43 -12.58 -6.77
N GLY A 35 -7.19 -12.73 -6.28
CA GLY A 35 -5.95 -12.58 -7.04
C GLY A 35 -5.39 -11.15 -7.07
N GLU A 36 -6.09 -10.17 -6.52
CA GLU A 36 -5.58 -8.82 -6.33
C GLU A 36 -4.53 -8.82 -5.22
N PHE A 37 -3.57 -7.91 -5.30
CA PHE A 37 -2.49 -7.85 -4.30
C PHE A 37 -2.02 -6.43 -4.03
N VAL A 38 -1.41 -6.26 -2.86
CA VAL A 38 -0.80 -5.02 -2.42
C VAL A 38 0.67 -5.28 -2.12
N VAL A 39 1.53 -4.40 -2.59
CA VAL A 39 2.94 -4.38 -2.22
C VAL A 39 3.20 -3.09 -1.46
N ALA A 40 3.84 -3.19 -0.31
CA ALA A 40 4.37 -2.05 0.44
C ALA A 40 5.89 -2.18 0.52
N TRP A 41 6.61 -1.06 0.54
CA TRP A 41 8.07 -1.04 0.62
C TRP A 41 8.58 0.23 1.27
N GLN A 42 9.83 0.22 1.66
CA GLN A 42 10.56 1.39 2.11
C GLN A 42 11.22 2.08 0.93
N SER A 43 11.06 3.40 0.84
CA SER A 43 11.62 4.23 -0.22
C SER A 43 12.38 5.42 0.34
N GLU A 44 13.59 5.64 -0.18
CA GLU A 44 14.40 6.85 0.11
C GLU A 44 13.87 8.10 -0.63
N SER A 45 12.95 7.88 -1.60
CA SER A 45 12.20 8.93 -2.29
C SER A 45 10.72 8.63 -2.17
N SER A 46 9.90 9.66 -2.04
CA SER A 46 8.47 9.51 -1.86
C SER A 46 7.67 9.94 -3.07
N SER A 47 6.54 9.27 -3.32
CA SER A 47 5.47 9.74 -4.20
C SER A 47 4.56 10.79 -3.52
N GLY A 48 4.77 11.02 -2.22
CA GLY A 48 4.03 11.95 -1.37
C GLY A 48 4.90 13.08 -0.81
N PRO A 49 4.45 13.75 0.26
CA PRO A 49 5.14 14.91 0.83
C PRO A 49 6.37 14.58 1.68
N ASP A 50 6.65 13.31 1.96
CA ASP A 50 7.78 12.90 2.78
C ASP A 50 9.10 13.02 2.00
N ALA A 51 9.91 14.01 2.35
CA ALA A 51 11.20 14.27 1.74
C ALA A 51 12.37 14.07 2.71
N ASP A 52 12.11 13.51 3.91
CA ASP A 52 13.11 13.32 4.95
C ASP A 52 13.40 11.82 5.16
N ALA A 53 14.59 11.39 4.82
CA ALA A 53 15.10 10.03 4.95
C ALA A 53 14.27 8.99 4.17
N TYR A 54 13.56 8.09 4.85
CA TYR A 54 12.79 7.02 4.24
C TYR A 54 11.31 7.15 4.56
N SER A 55 10.49 6.84 3.57
CA SER A 55 9.04 6.76 3.65
C SER A 55 8.54 5.34 3.38
N VAL A 56 7.32 5.03 3.79
CA VAL A 56 6.62 3.80 3.41
C VAL A 56 5.72 4.11 2.21
N GLN A 57 5.91 3.37 1.14
CA GLN A 57 5.12 3.45 -0.08
C GLN A 57 4.30 2.18 -0.27
N LEU A 58 3.20 2.28 -1.02
CA LEU A 58 2.42 1.13 -1.46
C LEU A 58 1.96 1.28 -2.91
N GLN A 59 1.72 0.15 -3.55
CA GLN A 59 1.04 0.02 -4.82
C GLN A 59 0.06 -1.15 -4.78
N ARG A 60 -1.16 -0.91 -5.24
CA ARG A 60 -2.18 -1.96 -5.44
C ARG A 60 -2.13 -2.47 -6.87
N PHE A 61 -2.48 -3.74 -7.03
CA PHE A 61 -2.52 -4.43 -8.31
C PHE A 61 -3.79 -5.25 -8.45
N ARG A 62 -4.34 -5.26 -9.65
CA ARG A 62 -5.43 -6.16 -10.03
C ARG A 62 -4.95 -7.60 -10.19
N ALA A 63 -5.88 -8.52 -10.26
CA ALA A 63 -5.59 -9.96 -10.42
C ALA A 63 -4.80 -10.28 -11.71
N ASP A 64 -4.91 -9.44 -12.74
CA ASP A 64 -4.13 -9.58 -13.97
C ASP A 64 -2.69 -9.04 -13.84
N GLY A 65 -2.37 -8.38 -12.72
CA GLY A 65 -1.07 -7.77 -12.44
C GLY A 65 -0.92 -6.34 -12.95
N SER A 66 -1.98 -5.74 -13.50
CA SER A 66 -1.98 -4.33 -13.82
C SER A 66 -2.09 -3.47 -12.55
N PRO A 67 -1.44 -2.31 -12.49
CA PRO A 67 -1.61 -1.38 -11.37
C PRO A 67 -3.07 -0.98 -11.18
N ASP A 68 -3.51 -0.89 -9.92
CA ASP A 68 -4.80 -0.36 -9.52
C ASP A 68 -4.60 0.99 -8.81
N GLY A 69 -4.69 2.07 -9.57
CA GLY A 69 -4.28 3.39 -9.15
C GLY A 69 -2.77 3.63 -9.25
N GLY A 70 -2.30 4.71 -8.63
CA GLY A 70 -0.89 5.08 -8.56
C GLY A 70 -0.21 4.60 -7.28
N GLU A 71 1.12 4.68 -7.29
CA GLU A 71 1.95 4.58 -6.08
C GLU A 71 1.54 5.67 -5.08
N SER A 72 1.47 5.33 -3.80
CA SER A 72 1.07 6.27 -2.75
C SER A 72 1.89 6.09 -1.48
N GLN A 73 2.13 7.20 -0.78
CA GLN A 73 2.75 7.21 0.54
C GLN A 73 1.75 6.74 1.60
N VAL A 74 2.20 5.89 2.51
CA VAL A 74 1.41 5.33 3.61
C VAL A 74 1.49 6.19 4.87
N ASN A 75 2.73 6.56 5.25
CA ASN A 75 2.97 7.32 6.48
C ASN A 75 2.51 8.78 6.34
N SER A 76 1.85 9.29 7.38
CA SER A 76 1.50 10.71 7.51
C SER A 76 2.53 11.51 8.30
N TRP A 77 3.30 10.85 9.19
CA TRP A 77 4.47 11.43 9.82
C TRP A 77 5.63 11.42 8.85
N THR A 78 6.26 12.58 8.62
CA THR A 78 7.24 12.79 7.54
C THR A 78 8.60 13.26 8.05
N THR A 79 8.86 13.11 9.35
CA THR A 79 10.14 13.48 9.95
C THR A 79 10.90 12.21 10.34
N GLY A 80 12.15 12.11 9.90
CA GLY A 80 13.04 10.99 10.17
C GLY A 80 12.68 9.76 9.35
N HIS A 81 13.03 8.60 9.86
CA HIS A 81 12.97 7.32 9.15
C HIS A 81 11.63 6.61 9.40
N GLN A 82 10.99 6.16 8.31
CA GLN A 82 9.86 5.25 8.33
C GLN A 82 10.18 4.05 7.45
N GLY A 83 10.03 2.83 7.99
CA GLY A 83 10.46 1.65 7.25
C GLY A 83 9.97 0.32 7.78
N SER A 84 10.61 -0.74 7.32
CA SER A 84 10.30 -2.12 7.75
C SER A 84 8.82 -2.48 7.61
N ALA A 85 8.20 -2.06 6.52
CA ALA A 85 6.76 -2.24 6.32
C ALA A 85 6.36 -3.72 6.31
N GLY A 86 5.31 -4.05 7.06
CA GLY A 86 4.57 -5.30 6.99
C GLY A 86 3.16 -5.05 6.45
N VAL A 87 2.58 -6.00 5.72
CA VAL A 87 1.22 -5.88 5.20
C VAL A 87 0.44 -7.18 5.43
N ALA A 88 -0.82 -7.05 5.83
CA ALA A 88 -1.76 -8.16 6.00
C ALA A 88 -3.14 -7.78 5.45
N ALA A 89 -3.89 -8.76 4.94
CA ALA A 89 -5.24 -8.56 4.44
C ALA A 89 -6.22 -9.55 5.07
N ASP A 90 -7.50 -9.20 5.06
CA ASP A 90 -8.59 -10.14 5.35
C ASP A 90 -9.21 -10.69 4.05
N GLY A 91 -10.12 -11.68 4.18
CA GLY A 91 -10.83 -12.25 3.03
C GLY A 91 -11.85 -11.31 2.39
N GLN A 92 -12.03 -10.09 2.89
CA GLN A 92 -12.97 -9.09 2.37
C GLN A 92 -12.28 -8.00 1.53
N GLY A 93 -10.94 -8.06 1.43
CA GLY A 93 -10.14 -7.09 0.69
C GLY A 93 -9.70 -5.88 1.50
N ASN A 94 -10.00 -5.82 2.80
CA ASN A 94 -9.37 -4.84 3.68
C ASN A 94 -7.92 -5.24 3.92
N PHE A 95 -7.05 -4.26 4.06
CA PHE A 95 -5.67 -4.54 4.42
C PHE A 95 -5.12 -3.53 5.43
N LEU A 96 -4.10 -3.95 6.15
CA LEU A 96 -3.39 -3.17 7.16
C LEU A 96 -1.92 -3.12 6.78
N VAL A 97 -1.34 -1.93 6.79
CA VAL A 97 0.11 -1.73 6.71
C VAL A 97 0.61 -1.30 8.07
N VAL A 98 1.68 -1.92 8.56
CA VAL A 98 2.37 -1.56 9.80
C VAL A 98 3.84 -1.26 9.49
N TRP A 99 4.45 -0.33 10.23
CA TRP A 99 5.86 0.05 10.02
C TRP A 99 6.48 0.60 11.30
N ASP A 100 7.80 0.63 11.35
CA ASP A 100 8.53 1.40 12.34
C ASP A 100 8.70 2.85 11.90
N SER A 101 8.66 3.77 12.85
CA SER A 101 8.78 5.20 12.62
C SER A 101 9.72 5.84 13.64
N SER A 102 10.70 6.59 13.19
CA SER A 102 11.50 7.47 14.06
C SER A 102 10.68 8.70 14.42
N GLY A 103 10.03 8.65 15.57
CA GLY A 103 9.01 9.59 15.98
C GLY A 103 7.62 9.08 15.71
N SER A 104 6.61 9.87 16.01
CA SER A 104 5.24 9.38 16.03
C SER A 104 4.23 10.51 15.79
N SER A 105 3.14 10.18 15.10
CA SER A 105 1.93 11.01 15.10
C SER A 105 1.09 10.86 16.38
N GLY A 106 1.51 9.98 17.31
CA GLY A 106 0.88 9.69 18.58
C GLY A 106 1.66 10.25 19.78
N THR A 107 1.50 9.60 20.93
CA THR A 107 2.13 10.00 22.21
C THR A 107 3.52 9.41 22.45
N ASP A 108 3.93 8.45 21.64
CA ASP A 108 5.26 7.84 21.72
C ASP A 108 6.27 8.74 20.99
N ALA A 109 6.92 9.61 21.75
CA ALA A 109 7.91 10.56 21.25
C ALA A 109 9.35 10.14 21.56
N ASP A 110 9.56 8.94 22.14
CA ASP A 110 10.87 8.46 22.54
C ASP A 110 11.36 7.39 21.57
N SER A 111 12.33 7.78 20.70
CA SER A 111 13.01 6.89 19.77
C SER A 111 12.12 6.39 18.62
N ALA A 112 11.85 5.08 18.54
CA ALA A 112 11.06 4.47 17.47
C ALA A 112 9.70 3.97 17.97
N SER A 113 8.67 4.21 17.20
CA SER A 113 7.30 3.75 17.46
C SER A 113 6.83 2.79 16.36
N ILE A 114 5.81 1.99 16.65
CA ILE A 114 5.10 1.20 15.62
C ILE A 114 3.84 1.95 15.21
N GLN A 115 3.73 2.21 13.93
CA GLN A 115 2.60 2.88 13.31
C GLN A 115 1.83 1.91 12.41
N ALA A 116 0.54 2.21 12.19
CA ALA A 116 -0.31 1.40 11.32
C ALA A 116 -1.30 2.27 10.54
N GLN A 117 -1.59 1.86 9.32
CA GLN A 117 -2.66 2.43 8.48
C GLN A 117 -3.54 1.31 7.96
N ARG A 118 -4.85 1.42 8.21
CA ARG A 118 -5.86 0.50 7.68
C ARG A 118 -6.47 1.08 6.40
N TYR A 119 -6.74 0.19 5.45
CA TYR A 119 -7.44 0.46 4.20
C TYR A 119 -8.64 -0.47 4.09
N ASP A 120 -9.82 0.10 3.94
CA ASP A 120 -11.08 -0.65 3.87
C ASP A 120 -11.51 -0.86 2.41
N ALA A 121 -12.01 -2.06 2.11
CA ALA A 121 -12.50 -2.43 0.78
C ALA A 121 -13.73 -1.62 0.33
N LEU A 122 -14.47 -1.05 1.31
CA LEU A 122 -15.65 -0.21 1.04
C LEU A 122 -15.36 1.03 0.18
N PHE A 123 -14.10 1.45 0.11
CA PHE A 123 -13.67 2.54 -0.78
C PHE A 123 -13.23 2.06 -2.18
N ARG A 124 -13.36 0.76 -2.47
CA ARG A 124 -12.98 0.17 -3.76
C ARG A 124 -14.03 0.31 -4.85
N ASP A 125 -15.28 0.61 -4.52
CA ASP A 125 -16.41 0.58 -5.46
C ASP A 125 -16.73 1.93 -6.10
N GLY A 126 -15.77 2.84 -6.15
CA GLY A 126 -15.87 4.04 -6.98
C GLY A 126 -16.39 5.29 -6.29
N PHE A 127 -16.29 5.40 -4.98
CA PHE A 127 -16.46 6.71 -4.32
C PHE A 127 -15.43 7.72 -4.84
N GLU A 128 -14.27 7.22 -5.31
CA GLU A 128 -13.25 8.03 -5.98
C GLU A 128 -13.67 8.47 -7.41
N SER A 129 -14.70 7.87 -7.98
CA SER A 129 -15.19 8.20 -9.33
C SER A 129 -16.23 9.30 -9.38
N SER A 130 -16.59 9.92 -8.25
CA SER A 130 -17.64 10.96 -8.14
C SER A 130 -19.02 10.47 -8.61
N ASP A 131 -19.24 9.19 -8.77
CA ASP A 131 -20.52 8.64 -9.20
C ASP A 131 -21.47 8.46 -8.00
N MET A 132 -22.22 9.52 -7.70
CA MET A 132 -23.28 9.53 -6.68
C MET A 132 -24.53 8.73 -7.10
N ALA A 133 -24.57 8.16 -8.29
CA ALA A 133 -25.75 7.49 -8.83
C ALA A 133 -26.13 6.20 -8.10
N ARG A 134 -25.19 5.57 -7.40
CA ARG A 134 -25.44 4.34 -6.62
C ARG A 134 -26.06 4.57 -5.24
N TRP A 135 -26.02 5.79 -4.72
CA TRP A 135 -26.58 6.11 -3.39
C TRP A 135 -28.05 6.52 -3.41
N SER A 136 -28.62 6.77 -4.58
CA SER A 136 -30.02 7.19 -4.72
C SER A 136 -31.04 6.04 -4.78
N ALA A 137 -30.62 4.78 -4.71
CA ALA A 137 -31.48 3.63 -4.98
C ALA A 137 -31.98 2.86 -3.75
N SER A 138 -31.74 3.31 -2.52
CA SER A 138 -32.18 2.58 -1.33
C SER A 138 -32.51 3.48 -0.14
N VAL A 139 -33.53 4.30 -0.30
CA VAL A 139 -34.30 4.79 0.86
C VAL A 139 -35.76 4.42 0.58
N PRO A 140 -36.38 3.52 1.37
CA PRO A 140 -37.79 3.21 1.27
C PRO A 140 -38.67 4.38 1.71
#